data_ea7df69f115a416242c4e4c55d8db2fd
#
_entry.id   ea7df69f115a416242c4e4c55d8db2fd
#
_cell.length_a   1.000
_cell.length_b   1.000
_cell.length_c   1.000
_cell.angle_alpha   90.00
_cell.angle_beta   90.00
_cell.angle_gamma   90.00
#
_symmetry.space_group_name_H-M   'P 1'
#
loop_
_entity.id
_entity.type
_entity.pdbx_description
1 polymer ?
#
loop_
_entity_poly.entity_id
_entity_poly.type
_entity_poly.pdbx_seq_one_letter_code
_entity_poly.pdbx_strand_id
1 'polypeptide(L)'
;MPGAGYRCGMDKVDVTEAAWYDGADIQQVRGLLETAGAESIWVKQLKRNHNSKQQVFFGNDPSDLAFLPLGAPTYTPTQSRKKKAGAPVIQIPLPWRWVDPDGEYEAPNTKLCFYPQYPEVRLSGFLKGCGKPPRELMSEAMRGHEPDRCLFFGPVKDGNGEKTDHVVGLVVGAASPAALYVSGMSSFHEGRVSPVAFDGKADADEVSVLENALRKIINRRLVPWRLRNDGSVERPYTAPNAPGLTLEAELGVGENAIPGPDFDVWELKAIKQKSLERRNNHRVTLFTPQPDMGWTIGRPQVDFVKKYGHVSGMDESGKPDEYYFTSGDINRPGKSTPNARLDLRLVGFTDATNFDPNGFIALYDRESGELAAGWSYLKLLEHWQRKHNRAAYVPYTRGKDGTGDFVEFGPLVTLGISTSFGLFLQAFNEGKAVYDPGDKATLSKGNWTPHSRSQFRINLNDIHAIYRE
;
A
#
# COMPACT_ATOMS: atom_id res chain seq x y z
N MET A 1 -62.93 -0.98 -44.84
CA MET A 1 -62.06 -1.49 -43.76
C MET A 1 -61.07 -0.41 -43.45
N PRO A 2 -61.08 0.23 -42.25
CA PRO A 2 -60.17 1.33 -41.95
C PRO A 2 -58.85 0.80 -41.36
N GLY A 3 -57.77 1.39 -41.83
CA GLY A 3 -56.39 1.06 -41.40
C GLY A 3 -56.10 1.56 -39.99
N ALA A 4 -55.43 0.71 -39.23
CA ALA A 4 -54.89 1.02 -37.92
C ALA A 4 -53.66 1.92 -38.04
N GLY A 5 -53.80 3.16 -37.62
CA GLY A 5 -52.68 4.07 -37.49
C GLY A 5 -51.89 3.74 -36.23
N TYR A 6 -50.64 3.37 -36.40
CA TYR A 6 -49.65 3.32 -35.30
C TYR A 6 -49.33 4.78 -34.91
N ARG A 7 -49.78 5.20 -33.73
CA ARG A 7 -49.28 6.40 -33.07
C ARG A 7 -47.92 6.04 -32.45
N CYS A 8 -46.88 6.55 -33.08
CA CYS A 8 -45.57 6.66 -32.44
C CYS A 8 -45.68 7.75 -31.34
N GLY A 9 -45.80 7.33 -30.10
CA GLY A 9 -45.66 8.19 -28.94
C GLY A 9 -44.21 8.57 -28.82
N MET A 10 -43.82 9.74 -29.33
CA MET A 10 -42.63 10.41 -28.88
C MET A 10 -42.92 10.89 -27.46
N ASP A 11 -42.40 10.19 -26.47
CA ASP A 11 -42.26 10.73 -25.14
C ASP A 11 -41.39 11.99 -25.27
N LYS A 12 -42.02 13.14 -24.96
CA LYS A 12 -41.29 14.41 -24.85
C LYS A 12 -40.32 14.24 -23.69
N VAL A 13 -39.06 14.00 -23.98
CA VAL A 13 -37.98 14.19 -23.03
C VAL A 13 -37.98 15.67 -22.70
N ASP A 14 -38.26 16.01 -21.45
CA ASP A 14 -38.20 17.37 -20.97
C ASP A 14 -36.71 17.75 -20.90
N VAL A 15 -36.29 18.58 -21.87
CA VAL A 15 -34.89 18.99 -22.08
C VAL A 15 -34.50 20.12 -21.12
N THR A 16 -35.33 20.44 -20.12
CA THR A 16 -35.20 21.65 -19.29
C THR A 16 -34.45 21.48 -17.98
N GLU A 17 -34.15 20.27 -17.54
CA GLU A 17 -33.20 20.03 -16.42
C GLU A 17 -31.98 19.29 -16.97
N ALA A 18 -30.90 20.04 -17.21
CA ALA A 18 -29.58 19.41 -17.40
C ALA A 18 -29.34 18.46 -16.24
N ALA A 19 -28.99 17.22 -16.53
CA ALA A 19 -28.64 16.25 -15.49
C ALA A 19 -27.58 16.89 -14.57
N TRP A 20 -27.71 16.73 -13.25
CA TRP A 20 -26.86 17.40 -12.28
C TRP A 20 -25.36 17.26 -12.60
N TYR A 21 -24.96 16.12 -13.13
CA TYR A 21 -23.56 15.81 -13.46
C TYR A 21 -23.01 16.61 -14.66
N ASP A 22 -23.84 17.17 -15.51
CA ASP A 22 -23.44 18.06 -16.64
C ASP A 22 -23.24 19.49 -16.18
N GLY A 23 -23.96 19.92 -15.13
CA GLY A 23 -23.88 21.27 -14.58
C GLY A 23 -23.00 21.36 -13.30
N ALA A 24 -22.54 20.25 -12.75
CA ALA A 24 -21.82 20.24 -11.49
C ALA A 24 -20.50 21.03 -11.56
N ASP A 25 -20.35 21.97 -10.65
CA ASP A 25 -19.08 22.65 -10.41
C ASP A 25 -18.22 21.89 -9.36
N ILE A 26 -16.98 22.34 -9.18
CA ILE A 26 -16.04 21.68 -8.31
C ILE A 26 -16.44 21.78 -6.81
N GLN A 27 -17.18 22.81 -6.40
CA GLN A 27 -17.65 22.95 -5.02
C GLN A 27 -18.83 22.02 -4.74
N GLN A 28 -19.70 21.80 -5.71
CA GLN A 28 -20.78 20.82 -5.62
C GLN A 28 -20.22 19.39 -5.55
N VAL A 29 -19.21 19.07 -6.37
CA VAL A 29 -18.50 17.79 -6.31
C VAL A 29 -17.86 17.59 -4.93
N ARG A 30 -17.17 18.62 -4.44
CA ARG A 30 -16.58 18.64 -3.09
C ARG A 30 -17.64 18.40 -2.03
N GLY A 31 -18.70 19.18 -2.03
CA GLY A 31 -19.77 19.11 -1.03
C GLY A 31 -20.43 17.73 -0.96
N LEU A 32 -20.68 17.08 -2.10
CA LEU A 32 -21.24 15.73 -2.15
C LEU A 32 -20.29 14.69 -1.53
N LEU A 33 -19.01 14.72 -1.91
CA LEU A 33 -18.03 13.76 -1.39
C LEU A 33 -17.69 13.97 0.09
N GLU A 34 -17.54 15.23 0.55
CA GLU A 34 -17.32 15.55 1.96
C GLU A 34 -18.54 15.19 2.83
N THR A 35 -19.77 15.41 2.33
CA THR A 35 -21.00 14.99 3.02
C THR A 35 -21.07 13.47 3.16
N ALA A 36 -20.56 12.74 2.18
CA ALA A 36 -20.41 11.28 2.24
C ALA A 36 -19.18 10.82 3.04
N GLY A 37 -18.44 11.74 3.69
CA GLY A 37 -17.35 11.45 4.60
C GLY A 37 -15.95 11.35 3.97
N ALA A 38 -15.78 11.75 2.70
CA ALA A 38 -14.45 11.76 2.09
C ALA A 38 -13.53 12.79 2.75
N GLU A 39 -12.35 12.38 3.20
CA GLU A 39 -11.34 13.26 3.82
C GLU A 39 -10.41 13.90 2.79
N SER A 40 -10.22 13.24 1.67
CA SER A 40 -9.44 13.72 0.53
C SER A 40 -10.15 13.36 -0.77
N ILE A 41 -9.97 14.18 -1.80
CA ILE A 41 -10.64 13.97 -3.08
C ILE A 41 -9.59 13.79 -4.17
N TRP A 42 -9.81 12.74 -4.93
CA TRP A 42 -8.97 12.35 -6.05
C TRP A 42 -9.79 12.36 -7.32
N VAL A 43 -9.13 12.57 -8.45
CA VAL A 43 -9.77 12.60 -9.76
C VAL A 43 -9.07 11.68 -10.76
N LYS A 44 -9.86 11.05 -11.58
CA LYS A 44 -9.44 10.29 -12.76
C LYS A 44 -10.20 10.74 -13.99
N GLN A 45 -9.51 11.31 -14.95
CA GLN A 45 -10.11 11.60 -16.25
C GLN A 45 -10.35 10.31 -17.03
N LEU A 46 -11.58 10.16 -17.52
CA LEU A 46 -12.05 8.99 -18.25
C LEU A 46 -11.91 9.24 -19.75
N LYS A 47 -10.84 8.72 -20.34
CA LYS A 47 -10.61 8.86 -21.78
C LYS A 47 -11.54 8.01 -22.62
N ARG A 48 -11.69 8.39 -23.88
CA ARG A 48 -12.36 7.58 -24.89
C ARG A 48 -11.74 6.18 -24.94
N ASN A 49 -12.58 5.18 -24.85
CA ASN A 49 -12.16 3.79 -24.82
C ASN A 49 -13.14 2.92 -25.59
N HIS A 50 -12.69 2.21 -26.62
CA HIS A 50 -13.48 1.29 -27.42
C HIS A 50 -13.56 -0.14 -26.83
N ASN A 51 -13.01 -0.35 -25.64
CA ASN A 51 -13.07 -1.65 -24.98
C ASN A 51 -14.48 -1.89 -24.42
N SER A 52 -15.13 -2.99 -24.81
CA SER A 52 -16.44 -3.41 -24.30
C SER A 52 -16.45 -3.71 -22.79
N LYS A 53 -15.28 -3.91 -22.18
CA LYS A 53 -15.15 -4.11 -20.75
C LYS A 53 -15.25 -2.77 -20.03
N GLN A 54 -16.19 -2.66 -19.10
CA GLN A 54 -16.29 -1.52 -18.19
C GLN A 54 -15.15 -1.63 -17.15
N GLN A 55 -13.98 -1.12 -17.50
CA GLN A 55 -12.80 -1.08 -16.65
C GLN A 55 -12.10 0.26 -16.80
N VAL A 56 -11.72 0.86 -15.70
CA VAL A 56 -10.99 2.12 -15.65
C VAL A 56 -9.55 1.84 -15.21
N PHE A 57 -8.58 2.32 -15.98
CA PHE A 57 -7.18 2.25 -15.59
C PHE A 57 -6.91 3.19 -14.41
N PHE A 58 -6.36 2.68 -13.32
CA PHE A 58 -6.09 3.44 -12.10
C PHE A 58 -4.60 3.64 -11.83
N GLY A 59 -3.75 2.74 -12.27
CA GLY A 59 -2.31 2.81 -12.03
C GLY A 59 -1.57 1.62 -12.65
N ASN A 60 -0.28 1.57 -12.38
CA ASN A 60 0.58 0.50 -12.87
C ASN A 60 0.78 -0.62 -11.84
N ASP A 61 0.65 -0.31 -10.57
CA ASP A 61 0.80 -1.26 -9.45
C ASP A 61 -0.22 -0.94 -8.35
N PRO A 62 -0.70 -1.93 -7.59
CA PRO A 62 -1.61 -1.67 -6.46
C PRO A 62 -1.05 -0.72 -5.41
N SER A 63 0.27 -0.66 -5.24
CA SER A 63 0.91 0.28 -4.33
C SER A 63 0.73 1.75 -4.72
N ASP A 64 0.47 2.05 -6.01
CA ASP A 64 0.11 3.40 -6.46
C ASP A 64 -1.21 3.90 -5.82
N LEU A 65 -1.99 2.98 -5.24
CA LEU A 65 -3.32 3.21 -4.68
C LEU A 65 -3.37 2.87 -3.17
N ALA A 66 -2.23 2.93 -2.47
CA ALA A 66 -2.10 2.57 -1.07
C ALA A 66 -2.99 3.40 -0.12
N PHE A 67 -3.43 4.59 -0.56
CA PHE A 67 -4.35 5.45 0.19
C PHE A 67 -5.81 4.94 0.20
N LEU A 68 -6.13 3.93 -0.62
CA LEU A 68 -7.46 3.31 -0.67
C LEU A 68 -7.57 2.10 0.28
N PRO A 69 -8.78 1.74 0.75
CA PRO A 69 -9.03 0.59 1.62
C PRO A 69 -8.93 -0.74 0.84
N LEU A 70 -7.74 -1.08 0.38
CA LEU A 70 -7.50 -2.27 -0.40
C LEU A 70 -7.66 -3.53 0.46
N GLY A 71 -8.55 -4.44 0.03
CA GLY A 71 -8.74 -5.75 0.64
C GLY A 71 -7.59 -6.72 0.35
N ALA A 72 -7.71 -7.93 0.86
CA ALA A 72 -6.72 -8.99 0.62
C ALA A 72 -6.75 -9.43 -0.86
N PRO A 73 -5.59 -9.49 -1.53
CA PRO A 73 -5.48 -9.93 -2.91
C PRO A 73 -5.88 -11.41 -3.06
N THR A 74 -6.58 -11.72 -4.14
CA THR A 74 -6.94 -13.08 -4.52
C THR A 74 -6.55 -13.36 -5.97
N TYR A 75 -6.20 -14.60 -6.25
CA TYR A 75 -5.91 -15.02 -7.62
C TYR A 75 -7.15 -15.62 -8.28
N THR A 76 -7.39 -15.23 -9.53
CA THR A 76 -8.44 -15.84 -10.35
C THR A 76 -7.87 -16.16 -11.74
N PRO A 77 -7.85 -17.44 -12.15
CA PRO A 77 -7.48 -17.81 -13.52
C PRO A 77 -8.40 -17.11 -14.53
N THR A 78 -7.83 -16.54 -15.59
CA THR A 78 -8.63 -15.89 -16.63
C THR A 78 -9.39 -16.94 -17.44
N GLN A 79 -10.73 -16.85 -17.47
CA GLN A 79 -11.60 -17.69 -18.30
C GLN A 79 -11.83 -17.12 -19.72
N SER A 80 -10.98 -16.21 -20.18
CA SER A 80 -11.15 -15.57 -21.49
C SER A 80 -10.83 -16.51 -22.64
N ARG A 81 -11.83 -16.86 -23.44
CA ARG A 81 -11.71 -17.71 -24.66
C ARG A 81 -10.79 -17.12 -25.76
N LYS A 82 -10.43 -15.83 -25.68
CA LYS A 82 -9.64 -15.12 -26.72
C LYS A 82 -8.18 -14.81 -26.31
N LYS A 83 -7.80 -15.01 -25.07
CA LYS A 83 -6.40 -14.85 -24.64
C LYS A 83 -5.78 -16.22 -24.43
N LYS A 84 -4.46 -16.37 -24.66
CA LYS A 84 -3.70 -17.55 -24.24
C LYS A 84 -4.18 -17.96 -22.86
N ALA A 85 -4.68 -19.17 -22.73
CA ALA A 85 -5.20 -19.69 -21.47
C ALA A 85 -4.17 -19.43 -20.38
N GLY A 86 -4.53 -18.71 -19.32
CA GLY A 86 -3.73 -18.61 -18.13
C GLY A 86 -3.03 -17.27 -17.83
N ALA A 87 -3.34 -16.14 -18.51
CA ALA A 87 -2.81 -14.88 -18.03
C ALA A 87 -3.37 -14.59 -16.62
N PRO A 88 -2.53 -14.54 -15.58
CA PRO A 88 -2.99 -14.38 -14.21
C PRO A 88 -3.58 -12.99 -13.98
N VAL A 89 -4.68 -12.93 -13.23
CA VAL A 89 -5.27 -11.68 -12.75
C VAL A 89 -5.38 -11.75 -11.24
N ILE A 90 -4.75 -10.82 -10.56
CA ILE A 90 -4.91 -10.64 -9.13
C ILE A 90 -6.08 -9.68 -8.92
N GLN A 91 -7.08 -10.11 -8.14
CA GLN A 91 -8.23 -9.28 -7.77
C GLN A 91 -8.08 -8.81 -6.34
N ILE A 92 -8.27 -7.51 -6.12
CA ILE A 92 -8.17 -6.87 -4.82
C ILE A 92 -9.52 -6.21 -4.55
N PRO A 93 -10.30 -6.68 -3.58
CA PRO A 93 -11.57 -6.05 -3.20
C PRO A 93 -11.36 -4.58 -2.84
N LEU A 94 -12.31 -3.73 -3.26
CA LEU A 94 -12.32 -2.31 -2.94
C LEU A 94 -13.75 -1.91 -2.59
N PRO A 95 -14.11 -1.79 -1.31
CA PRO A 95 -15.42 -1.32 -0.90
C PRO A 95 -15.71 0.05 -1.53
N TRP A 96 -16.84 0.16 -2.25
CA TRP A 96 -17.16 1.34 -3.05
C TRP A 96 -18.63 1.69 -2.97
N ARG A 97 -18.92 2.99 -2.86
CA ARG A 97 -20.26 3.54 -2.97
C ARG A 97 -20.28 4.65 -4.01
N TRP A 98 -21.32 4.69 -4.83
CA TRP A 98 -21.61 5.81 -5.69
C TRP A 98 -22.41 6.86 -4.95
N VAL A 99 -22.13 8.12 -5.22
CA VAL A 99 -22.80 9.27 -4.58
C VAL A 99 -23.40 10.15 -5.66
N ASP A 100 -24.63 10.61 -5.42
CA ASP A 100 -25.30 11.66 -6.18
C ASP A 100 -26.10 12.57 -5.22
N PRO A 101 -26.80 13.61 -5.71
CA PRO A 101 -27.62 14.48 -4.84
C PRO A 101 -28.74 13.76 -4.06
N ASP A 102 -29.16 12.57 -4.50
CA ASP A 102 -30.22 11.81 -3.84
C ASP A 102 -29.68 10.86 -2.74
N GLY A 103 -28.38 10.57 -2.71
CA GLY A 103 -27.78 9.74 -1.67
C GLY A 103 -26.59 8.87 -2.09
N GLU A 104 -26.34 7.82 -1.30
CA GLU A 104 -25.26 6.85 -1.49
C GLU A 104 -25.79 5.48 -1.89
N TYR A 105 -25.06 4.79 -2.78
CA TYR A 105 -25.46 3.51 -3.35
C TYR A 105 -24.28 2.55 -3.38
N GLU A 106 -24.37 1.45 -2.65
CA GLU A 106 -23.33 0.42 -2.63
C GLU A 106 -23.05 -0.16 -4.02
N ALA A 107 -21.75 -0.34 -4.32
CA ALA A 107 -21.26 -1.05 -5.50
C ALA A 107 -20.53 -2.34 -5.09
N PRO A 108 -21.24 -3.39 -4.67
CA PRO A 108 -20.72 -4.53 -3.89
C PRO A 108 -19.73 -5.42 -4.65
N ASN A 109 -19.63 -5.27 -5.97
CA ASN A 109 -18.72 -6.06 -6.80
C ASN A 109 -17.47 -5.30 -7.24
N THR A 110 -17.22 -4.12 -6.65
CA THR A 110 -16.07 -3.29 -7.02
C THR A 110 -14.77 -3.92 -6.54
N LYS A 111 -13.77 -3.89 -7.40
CA LYS A 111 -12.43 -4.41 -7.14
C LYS A 111 -11.42 -3.80 -8.08
N LEU A 112 -10.18 -3.85 -7.69
CA LEU A 112 -9.05 -3.66 -8.59
C LEU A 112 -8.68 -4.99 -9.24
N CYS A 113 -8.37 -4.96 -10.54
CA CYS A 113 -7.81 -6.06 -11.29
C CYS A 113 -6.37 -5.70 -11.64
N PHE A 114 -5.41 -6.35 -10.99
CA PHE A 114 -3.99 -6.17 -11.28
C PHE A 114 -3.52 -7.23 -12.27
N TYR A 115 -2.86 -6.77 -13.32
CA TYR A 115 -2.29 -7.59 -14.40
C TYR A 115 -0.76 -7.48 -14.38
N PRO A 116 -0.03 -8.32 -13.63
CA PRO A 116 1.42 -8.20 -13.48
C PRO A 116 2.18 -8.19 -14.82
N GLN A 117 1.70 -8.96 -15.81
CA GLN A 117 2.32 -9.08 -17.15
C GLN A 117 2.25 -7.79 -18.00
N TYR A 118 1.29 -6.91 -17.65
CA TYR A 118 1.09 -5.64 -18.35
C TYR A 118 1.01 -4.53 -17.30
N PRO A 119 2.01 -4.25 -16.49
CA PRO A 119 1.93 -3.49 -15.24
C PRO A 119 0.78 -2.47 -15.22
N GLU A 120 -0.44 -2.98 -14.99
CA GLU A 120 -1.65 -2.18 -15.00
C GLU A 120 -2.65 -2.65 -13.94
N VAL A 121 -3.23 -1.69 -13.25
CA VAL A 121 -4.32 -1.87 -12.29
C VAL A 121 -5.57 -1.20 -12.84
N ARG A 122 -6.68 -1.93 -12.87
CA ARG A 122 -7.95 -1.44 -13.37
C ARG A 122 -9.05 -1.58 -12.35
N LEU A 123 -9.82 -0.51 -12.13
CA LEU A 123 -11.09 -0.57 -11.41
C LEU A 123 -12.10 -1.35 -12.25
N SER A 124 -12.81 -2.29 -11.64
CA SER A 124 -13.75 -3.20 -12.30
C SER A 124 -14.91 -3.56 -11.38
N GLY A 125 -16.03 -3.97 -11.95
CA GLY A 125 -17.19 -4.44 -11.18
C GLY A 125 -18.07 -3.35 -10.58
N PHE A 126 -17.68 -2.11 -10.65
CA PHE A 126 -18.25 -0.95 -9.97
C PHE A 126 -19.68 -0.55 -10.39
N LEU A 127 -20.22 -1.10 -11.46
CA LEU A 127 -21.63 -0.93 -11.85
C LEU A 127 -22.49 -2.15 -11.51
N LYS A 128 -21.88 -3.31 -11.29
CA LYS A 128 -22.60 -4.57 -11.11
C LYS A 128 -23.19 -4.66 -9.70
N GLY A 129 -24.50 -4.85 -9.61
CA GLY A 129 -25.19 -5.01 -8.33
C GLY A 129 -25.47 -3.70 -7.59
N CYS A 130 -25.08 -2.56 -8.16
CA CYS A 130 -25.43 -1.26 -7.61
C CYS A 130 -26.86 -0.89 -7.99
N GLY A 131 -27.62 -0.33 -7.04
CA GLY A 131 -29.01 0.08 -7.25
C GLY A 131 -29.16 1.28 -8.20
N LYS A 132 -28.25 2.27 -8.11
CA LYS A 132 -28.23 3.48 -8.94
C LYS A 132 -26.79 3.80 -9.40
N PRO A 133 -26.22 2.98 -10.31
CA PRO A 133 -24.87 3.26 -10.80
C PRO A 133 -24.90 4.37 -11.87
N PRO A 134 -23.82 5.14 -12.07
CA PRO A 134 -23.72 6.16 -13.13
C PRO A 134 -23.51 5.51 -14.52
N ARG A 135 -24.52 4.70 -14.97
CA ARG A 135 -24.42 3.87 -16.18
C ARG A 135 -24.28 4.70 -17.45
N GLU A 136 -25.02 5.79 -17.55
CA GLU A 136 -25.02 6.70 -18.70
C GLU A 136 -23.64 7.36 -18.90
N LEU A 137 -22.91 7.58 -17.82
CA LEU A 137 -21.56 8.15 -17.86
C LEU A 137 -20.45 7.10 -17.97
N MET A 138 -20.74 5.82 -17.67
CA MET A 138 -19.77 4.74 -17.61
C MET A 138 -20.01 3.66 -18.67
N SER A 139 -21.12 3.69 -19.41
CA SER A 139 -21.46 2.72 -20.44
C SER A 139 -20.47 2.79 -21.62
N GLU A 140 -20.40 1.72 -22.40
CA GLU A 140 -19.55 1.66 -23.60
C GLU A 140 -19.87 2.77 -24.59
N ALA A 141 -21.16 3.03 -24.83
CA ALA A 141 -21.63 4.08 -25.72
C ALA A 141 -21.11 5.46 -25.29
N MET A 142 -21.29 5.81 -24.03
CA MET A 142 -20.85 7.10 -23.50
C MET A 142 -19.31 7.20 -23.46
N ARG A 143 -18.60 6.16 -23.04
CA ARG A 143 -17.13 6.12 -23.10
C ARG A 143 -16.59 6.35 -24.51
N GLY A 144 -17.32 5.89 -25.52
CA GLY A 144 -16.92 6.04 -26.91
C GLY A 144 -17.13 7.43 -27.46
N HIS A 145 -18.13 8.16 -26.96
CA HIS A 145 -18.60 9.42 -27.54
C HIS A 145 -18.20 10.66 -26.74
N GLU A 146 -18.02 10.52 -25.41
CA GLU A 146 -17.66 11.61 -24.51
C GLU A 146 -16.33 11.31 -23.81
N PRO A 147 -15.20 11.70 -24.40
CA PRO A 147 -13.91 11.68 -23.69
C PRO A 147 -13.91 12.74 -22.57
N ASP A 148 -12.93 12.62 -21.69
CA ASP A 148 -12.59 13.63 -20.67
C ASP A 148 -13.62 13.81 -19.54
N ARG A 149 -14.63 12.92 -19.42
CA ARG A 149 -15.44 12.81 -18.21
C ARG A 149 -14.54 12.58 -17.01
N CYS A 150 -14.93 13.08 -15.85
CA CYS A 150 -14.13 12.96 -14.64
C CYS A 150 -14.82 12.06 -13.60
N LEU A 151 -14.09 11.04 -13.15
CA LEU A 151 -14.41 10.26 -11.97
C LEU A 151 -13.72 10.90 -10.77
N PHE A 152 -14.49 11.47 -9.85
CA PHE A 152 -14.02 11.96 -8.57
C PHE A 152 -14.31 10.90 -7.50
N PHE A 153 -13.41 10.74 -6.56
CA PHE A 153 -13.57 9.77 -5.48
C PHE A 153 -12.70 10.12 -4.29
N GLY A 154 -13.07 9.61 -3.12
CA GLY A 154 -12.30 9.79 -1.90
C GLY A 154 -12.48 8.64 -0.92
N PRO A 155 -11.43 8.31 -0.15
CA PRO A 155 -11.51 7.36 0.94
C PRO A 155 -12.31 7.94 2.11
N VAL A 156 -13.09 7.08 2.75
CA VAL A 156 -13.89 7.39 3.94
C VAL A 156 -13.41 6.54 5.09
N LYS A 157 -13.21 7.14 6.25
CA LYS A 157 -12.86 6.42 7.47
C LYS A 157 -14.08 5.77 8.13
N ASP A 158 -13.83 4.76 8.92
CA ASP A 158 -14.85 4.11 9.78
C ASP A 158 -15.40 5.10 10.81
N GLY A 159 -16.49 4.71 11.48
CA GLY A 159 -17.15 5.56 12.47
C GLY A 159 -16.28 5.97 13.68
N ASN A 160 -15.10 5.35 13.86
CA ASN A 160 -14.13 5.69 14.89
C ASN A 160 -13.02 6.62 14.34
N GLY A 161 -12.99 6.88 13.03
CA GLY A 161 -11.95 7.68 12.38
C GLY A 161 -10.58 6.99 12.30
N GLU A 162 -10.51 5.69 12.60
CA GLU A 162 -9.24 4.96 12.72
C GLU A 162 -8.79 4.30 11.42
N LYS A 163 -9.72 3.79 10.62
CA LYS A 163 -9.39 3.02 9.41
C LYS A 163 -10.21 3.48 8.23
N THR A 164 -9.57 3.55 7.07
CA THR A 164 -10.31 3.71 5.81
C THR A 164 -11.19 2.48 5.59
N ASP A 165 -12.50 2.70 5.48
CA ASP A 165 -13.52 1.65 5.42
C ASP A 165 -13.97 1.40 3.98
N HIS A 166 -14.29 2.47 3.25
CA HIS A 166 -14.74 2.39 1.87
C HIS A 166 -14.34 3.63 1.07
N VAL A 167 -14.66 3.63 -0.21
CA VAL A 167 -14.47 4.75 -1.12
C VAL A 167 -15.84 5.25 -1.56
N VAL A 168 -16.03 6.56 -1.55
CA VAL A 168 -17.16 7.20 -2.21
C VAL A 168 -16.72 7.80 -3.53
N GLY A 169 -17.58 7.74 -4.56
CA GLY A 169 -17.22 8.25 -5.87
C GLY A 169 -18.42 8.75 -6.65
N LEU A 170 -18.17 9.67 -7.58
CA LEU A 170 -19.16 10.20 -8.53
C LEU A 170 -18.49 10.48 -9.87
N VAL A 171 -19.30 10.57 -10.92
CA VAL A 171 -18.81 10.89 -12.28
C VAL A 171 -19.54 12.13 -12.78
N VAL A 172 -18.81 13.05 -13.40
CA VAL A 172 -19.35 14.22 -14.06
C VAL A 172 -19.07 14.21 -15.56
N GLY A 173 -19.92 14.87 -16.33
CA GLY A 173 -19.78 15.02 -17.78
C GLY A 173 -18.53 15.81 -18.17
N ALA A 174 -18.05 15.61 -19.40
CA ALA A 174 -16.84 16.26 -19.92
C ALA A 174 -16.98 17.79 -20.03
N ALA A 175 -18.18 18.28 -20.26
CA ALA A 175 -18.46 19.71 -20.37
C ALA A 175 -18.82 20.36 -19.02
N SER A 176 -18.87 19.60 -17.93
CA SER A 176 -19.19 20.15 -16.61
C SER A 176 -18.13 21.15 -16.15
N PRO A 177 -18.51 22.19 -15.40
CA PRO A 177 -17.55 23.13 -14.80
C PRO A 177 -16.47 22.43 -13.96
N ALA A 178 -16.81 21.32 -13.27
CA ALA A 178 -15.85 20.53 -12.50
C ALA A 178 -14.81 19.82 -13.37
N ALA A 179 -15.20 19.26 -14.52
CA ALA A 179 -14.26 18.63 -15.45
C ALA A 179 -13.32 19.68 -16.10
N LEU A 180 -13.86 20.85 -16.44
CA LEU A 180 -13.06 21.97 -16.96
C LEU A 180 -12.07 22.50 -15.91
N TYR A 181 -12.48 22.58 -14.64
CA TYR A 181 -11.60 22.94 -13.54
C TYR A 181 -10.38 22.00 -13.45
N VAL A 182 -10.62 20.68 -13.49
CA VAL A 182 -9.54 19.66 -13.44
C VAL A 182 -8.56 19.83 -14.59
N SER A 183 -9.05 20.10 -15.81
CA SER A 183 -8.19 20.29 -16.97
C SER A 183 -7.26 21.51 -16.87
N GLY A 184 -7.59 22.46 -15.99
CA GLY A 184 -6.77 23.64 -15.70
C GLY A 184 -5.81 23.48 -14.51
N MET A 185 -5.84 22.34 -13.79
CA MET A 185 -4.97 22.11 -12.63
C MET A 185 -3.55 21.75 -13.06
N SER A 186 -2.52 22.37 -12.44
CA SER A 186 -1.12 22.07 -12.72
C SER A 186 -0.69 20.69 -12.21
N SER A 187 -1.31 20.19 -11.13
CA SER A 187 -1.10 18.83 -10.59
C SER A 187 -1.77 17.73 -11.40
N PHE A 188 -2.61 18.09 -12.35
CA PHE A 188 -3.32 17.12 -13.14
C PHE A 188 -2.41 16.43 -14.14
N HIS A 189 -2.22 15.13 -13.95
CA HIS A 189 -1.48 14.27 -14.88
C HIS A 189 -2.47 13.44 -15.69
N GLU A 190 -2.58 13.79 -16.98
CA GLU A 190 -3.42 13.06 -17.92
C GLU A 190 -3.18 11.54 -17.85
N GLY A 191 -4.24 10.78 -17.67
CA GLY A 191 -4.16 9.31 -17.60
C GLY A 191 -3.80 8.73 -16.23
N ARG A 192 -3.49 9.55 -15.21
CA ARG A 192 -3.25 9.09 -13.82
C ARG A 192 -4.40 9.51 -12.89
N VAL A 193 -4.43 8.90 -11.72
CA VAL A 193 -5.20 9.36 -10.58
C VAL A 193 -4.42 10.53 -9.96
N SER A 194 -5.08 11.67 -9.75
CA SER A 194 -4.45 12.89 -9.22
C SER A 194 -5.27 13.43 -8.04
N PRO A 195 -4.62 13.97 -6.99
CA PRO A 195 -5.34 14.65 -5.92
C PRO A 195 -5.98 15.93 -6.42
N VAL A 196 -7.10 16.35 -5.80
CA VAL A 196 -7.78 17.62 -6.09
C VAL A 196 -7.57 18.59 -4.93
N ALA A 197 -6.87 19.69 -5.19
CA ALA A 197 -6.68 20.78 -4.23
C ALA A 197 -7.78 21.84 -4.40
N PHE A 198 -8.52 22.19 -3.34
CA PHE A 198 -9.65 23.10 -3.39
C PHE A 198 -9.33 24.53 -2.95
N ASP A 199 -8.27 24.76 -2.21
CA ASP A 199 -8.06 26.03 -1.48
C ASP A 199 -7.13 27.03 -2.19
N GLY A 200 -6.87 26.85 -3.50
CA GLY A 200 -5.96 27.74 -4.24
C GLY A 200 -4.52 27.77 -3.66
N LYS A 201 -4.25 26.95 -2.64
CA LYS A 201 -2.90 26.57 -2.30
C LYS A 201 -2.44 25.73 -3.45
N ALA A 202 -1.81 26.41 -4.41
CA ALA A 202 -1.13 25.80 -5.51
C ALA A 202 -0.52 24.49 -5.03
N ASP A 203 -0.78 23.44 -5.77
CA ASP A 203 -0.02 22.23 -5.93
C ASP A 203 1.37 22.30 -5.29
N ALA A 204 1.42 22.36 -3.94
CA ALA A 204 2.64 22.04 -3.26
C ALA A 204 2.86 20.57 -3.60
N ASP A 205 3.77 20.31 -4.54
CA ASP A 205 4.29 19.00 -4.84
C ASP A 205 4.40 18.24 -3.51
N GLU A 206 3.85 17.03 -3.43
CA GLU A 206 3.84 16.21 -2.22
C GLU A 206 5.22 16.11 -1.56
N VAL A 207 6.29 16.19 -2.38
CA VAL A 207 7.68 16.32 -1.91
C VAL A 207 7.88 17.63 -1.16
N SER A 208 7.39 18.74 -1.69
CA SER A 208 7.51 20.07 -1.04
C SER A 208 6.74 20.13 0.28
N VAL A 209 5.61 19.48 0.40
CA VAL A 209 4.84 19.38 1.66
C VAL A 209 5.68 18.66 2.72
N LEU A 210 6.23 17.49 2.37
CA LEU A 210 7.11 16.74 3.26
C LEU A 210 8.38 17.52 3.61
N GLU A 211 9.08 18.12 2.63
CA GLU A 211 10.28 18.91 2.87
C GLU A 211 10.01 20.06 3.83
N ASN A 212 8.93 20.82 3.65
CA ASN A 212 8.57 21.92 4.52
C ASN A 212 8.26 21.45 5.95
N ALA A 213 7.65 20.29 6.11
CA ALA A 213 7.40 19.68 7.40
C ALA A 213 8.73 19.25 8.07
N LEU A 214 9.59 18.54 7.34
CA LEU A 214 10.88 18.07 7.85
C LEU A 214 11.86 19.22 8.17
N ARG A 215 11.87 20.32 7.41
CA ARG A 215 12.72 21.51 7.68
C ARG A 215 12.52 22.08 9.08
N LYS A 216 11.35 21.89 9.70
CA LYS A 216 11.04 22.36 11.06
C LYS A 216 11.73 21.55 12.14
N ILE A 217 12.16 20.32 11.86
CA ILE A 217 12.69 19.36 12.85
C ILE A 217 14.15 18.97 12.59
N ILE A 218 14.63 19.10 11.34
CA ILE A 218 16.01 18.75 10.97
C ILE A 218 17.01 19.62 11.72
N ASN A 219 18.14 19.00 12.15
CA ASN A 219 19.24 19.62 12.91
C ASN A 219 18.80 20.20 14.27
N ARG A 220 17.70 19.69 14.83
CA ARG A 220 17.24 20.05 16.18
C ARG A 220 17.37 18.85 17.11
N ARG A 221 17.91 19.07 18.30
CA ARG A 221 17.87 18.08 19.37
C ARG A 221 16.50 18.10 20.03
N LEU A 222 15.80 17.01 19.91
CA LEU A 222 14.44 16.84 20.40
C LEU A 222 14.45 15.86 21.57
N VAL A 223 13.74 16.19 22.65
CA VAL A 223 13.43 15.20 23.69
C VAL A 223 12.52 14.15 23.08
N PRO A 224 12.89 12.86 23.11
CA PRO A 224 12.07 11.82 22.50
C PRO A 224 10.66 11.76 23.11
N TRP A 225 9.64 11.67 22.26
CA TRP A 225 8.26 11.64 22.69
C TRP A 225 7.35 10.90 21.71
N ARG A 226 6.12 10.62 22.13
CA ARG A 226 5.07 10.09 21.25
C ARG A 226 3.74 10.79 21.48
N LEU A 227 2.97 10.87 20.41
CA LEU A 227 1.58 11.27 20.42
C LEU A 227 0.72 9.98 20.34
N ARG A 228 -0.14 9.76 21.32
CA ARG A 228 -1.03 8.60 21.32
C ARG A 228 -2.28 8.87 20.53
N ASN A 229 -3.02 7.82 20.15
CA ASN A 229 -4.29 7.92 19.43
C ASN A 229 -5.36 8.78 20.12
N ASP A 230 -5.36 8.77 21.45
CA ASP A 230 -6.27 9.59 22.26
C ASP A 230 -5.86 11.06 22.36
N GLY A 231 -4.82 11.47 21.64
CA GLY A 231 -4.24 12.82 21.66
C GLY A 231 -3.35 13.08 22.87
N SER A 232 -3.15 12.12 23.78
CA SER A 232 -2.26 12.29 24.93
C SER A 232 -0.80 12.24 24.50
N VAL A 233 0.02 13.03 25.20
CA VAL A 233 1.47 13.16 24.95
C VAL A 233 2.25 12.43 26.02
N GLU A 234 3.20 11.58 25.62
CA GLU A 234 4.16 10.99 26.55
C GLU A 234 5.57 11.50 26.25
N ARG A 235 6.11 12.29 27.16
CA ARG A 235 7.43 12.94 27.03
C ARG A 235 8.11 13.04 28.39
N PRO A 236 9.34 12.50 28.59
CA PRO A 236 10.15 11.77 27.59
C PRO A 236 9.66 10.35 27.35
N TYR A 237 9.86 9.85 26.13
CA TYR A 237 9.63 8.45 25.76
C TYR A 237 10.94 7.81 25.30
N THR A 238 11.46 6.81 26.05
CA THR A 238 12.85 6.32 25.88
C THR A 238 12.97 4.92 25.28
N ALA A 239 11.86 4.29 24.87
CA ALA A 239 11.86 2.96 24.28
C ALA A 239 12.69 2.90 22.96
N PRO A 240 13.07 1.70 22.50
CA PRO A 240 13.86 1.53 21.27
C PRO A 240 13.24 2.15 20.01
N ASN A 241 11.91 2.19 19.91
CA ASN A 241 11.15 2.78 18.81
C ASN A 241 10.90 4.29 18.95
N ALA A 242 11.37 4.92 20.04
CA ALA A 242 11.18 6.35 20.29
C ALA A 242 11.54 7.26 19.10
N PRO A 243 12.64 7.05 18.35
CA PRO A 243 12.95 7.93 17.22
C PRO A 243 11.91 7.93 16.10
N GLY A 244 11.31 6.77 15.77
CA GLY A 244 10.22 6.68 14.79
C GLY A 244 8.99 7.45 15.27
N LEU A 245 8.53 7.14 16.49
CA LEU A 245 7.36 7.81 17.07
C LEU A 245 7.58 9.30 17.30
N THR A 246 8.82 9.74 17.58
CA THR A 246 9.15 11.17 17.68
C THR A 246 9.05 11.86 16.31
N LEU A 247 9.53 11.21 15.23
CA LEU A 247 9.39 11.72 13.87
C LEU A 247 7.92 11.89 13.48
N GLU A 248 7.11 10.87 13.70
CA GLU A 248 5.67 10.89 13.45
C GLU A 248 4.99 12.00 14.26
N ALA A 249 5.25 12.06 15.58
CA ALA A 249 4.64 13.03 16.48
C ALA A 249 5.02 14.49 16.15
N GLU A 250 6.26 14.77 15.77
CA GLU A 250 6.70 16.11 15.31
C GLU A 250 6.01 16.56 14.01
N LEU A 251 5.53 15.61 13.22
CA LEU A 251 4.73 15.84 12.01
C LEU A 251 3.23 15.83 12.29
N GLY A 252 2.82 15.70 13.56
CA GLY A 252 1.41 15.69 13.98
C GLY A 252 0.70 14.35 13.80
N VAL A 253 1.46 13.28 13.58
CA VAL A 253 0.95 11.91 13.41
C VAL A 253 0.92 11.20 14.76
N GLY A 254 -0.25 10.75 15.18
CA GLY A 254 -0.42 9.93 16.39
C GLY A 254 -0.03 8.47 16.16
N GLU A 255 0.46 7.81 17.23
CA GLU A 255 0.74 6.38 17.21
C GLU A 255 -0.54 5.61 16.86
N ASN A 256 -0.54 4.91 15.73
CA ASN A 256 -1.68 4.14 15.27
C ASN A 256 -1.23 2.78 14.69
N ALA A 257 -2.18 1.82 14.63
CA ALA A 257 -1.98 0.52 13.99
C ALA A 257 -2.62 0.47 12.60
N ILE A 258 -2.89 1.63 12.00
CA ILE A 258 -3.58 1.74 10.72
C ILE A 258 -2.63 1.32 9.61
N PRO A 259 -3.01 0.37 8.76
CA PRO A 259 -2.22 0.01 7.58
C PRO A 259 -2.39 1.10 6.50
N GLY A 260 -1.49 2.06 6.45
CA GLY A 260 -1.50 3.14 5.46
C GLY A 260 -0.25 4.00 5.62
N PRO A 261 -0.05 5.03 4.75
CA PRO A 261 1.01 6.01 4.93
C PRO A 261 0.89 6.74 6.27
N ASP A 262 2.03 7.13 6.86
CA ASP A 262 2.06 7.78 8.16
C ASP A 262 1.77 9.30 8.05
N PHE A 263 2.30 9.97 7.04
CA PHE A 263 2.15 11.42 6.83
C PHE A 263 1.74 11.71 5.38
N ASP A 264 0.52 12.19 5.19
CA ASP A 264 -0.08 12.41 3.86
C ASP A 264 0.02 11.14 3.02
N VAL A 265 0.81 11.13 1.96
CA VAL A 265 1.06 9.97 1.10
C VAL A 265 2.36 9.21 1.45
N TRP A 266 3.08 9.63 2.50
CA TRP A 266 4.42 9.16 2.84
C TRP A 266 4.44 8.18 4.02
N GLU A 267 5.06 7.04 3.82
CA GLU A 267 5.53 6.18 4.91
C GLU A 267 6.82 6.77 5.50
N LEU A 268 6.86 7.01 6.80
CA LEU A 268 8.00 7.59 7.49
C LEU A 268 8.89 6.49 8.08
N LYS A 269 10.18 6.55 7.80
CA LYS A 269 11.17 5.60 8.36
C LYS A 269 12.36 6.33 8.96
N ALA A 270 12.41 6.36 10.29
CA ALA A 270 13.58 6.88 11.01
C ALA A 270 14.74 5.89 10.92
N ILE A 271 15.87 6.32 10.36
CA ILE A 271 17.05 5.50 10.10
C ILE A 271 18.21 5.90 11.00
N LYS A 272 18.59 4.99 11.92
CA LYS A 272 19.72 5.25 12.84
C LYS A 272 21.02 5.42 12.06
N GLN A 273 21.74 6.50 12.33
CA GLN A 273 23.06 6.80 11.76
C GLN A 273 24.09 7.00 12.87
N LYS A 274 25.36 6.80 12.56
CA LYS A 274 26.46 7.13 13.47
C LYS A 274 26.81 8.62 13.44
N SER A 275 26.56 9.27 12.29
CA SER A 275 26.73 10.69 12.05
C SER A 275 25.66 11.16 11.06
N LEU A 276 25.17 12.40 11.19
CA LEU A 276 24.21 13.00 10.27
C LEU A 276 24.87 13.59 9.02
N GLU A 277 26.18 13.72 9.02
CA GLU A 277 26.97 14.26 7.89
C GLU A 277 27.22 13.23 6.79
N ARG A 278 27.09 11.94 7.10
CA ARG A 278 27.39 10.85 6.18
C ARG A 278 26.31 9.79 6.23
N ARG A 279 25.92 9.27 5.06
CA ARG A 279 25.08 8.07 4.98
C ARG A 279 25.93 6.84 5.34
N ASN A 280 25.52 6.13 6.37
CA ASN A 280 26.04 4.79 6.64
C ASN A 280 25.07 3.76 6.04
N ASN A 281 25.63 2.68 5.53
CA ASN A 281 24.84 1.59 5.01
C ASN A 281 24.20 0.81 6.16
N HIS A 282 22.92 1.00 6.40
CA HIS A 282 22.11 0.26 7.37
C HIS A 282 21.03 -0.55 6.68
N ARG A 283 20.71 -1.70 7.24
CA ARG A 283 19.53 -2.46 6.81
C ARG A 283 18.25 -1.81 7.32
N VAL A 284 17.37 -1.51 6.40
CA VAL A 284 16.02 -1.00 6.65
C VAL A 284 15.04 -2.17 6.60
N THR A 285 14.16 -2.25 7.58
CA THR A 285 13.05 -3.22 7.55
C THR A 285 11.98 -2.72 6.59
N LEU A 286 11.65 -3.54 5.60
CA LEU A 286 10.57 -3.26 4.66
C LEU A 286 9.22 -3.66 5.30
N PHE A 287 9.07 -4.92 5.67
CA PHE A 287 7.87 -5.45 6.31
C PHE A 287 8.18 -6.76 7.06
N THR A 288 7.23 -7.20 7.89
CA THR A 288 7.41 -8.32 8.83
C THR A 288 6.27 -9.34 8.76
N PRO A 289 5.99 -9.93 7.59
CA PRO A 289 4.90 -10.88 7.45
C PRO A 289 5.24 -12.20 8.15
N GLN A 290 4.24 -12.82 8.75
CA GLN A 290 4.35 -14.20 9.20
C GLN A 290 4.19 -15.15 8.01
N PRO A 291 4.87 -16.30 7.98
CA PRO A 291 4.68 -17.31 6.94
C PRO A 291 3.23 -17.82 6.92
N ASP A 292 2.74 -18.14 5.73
CA ASP A 292 1.41 -18.71 5.48
C ASP A 292 1.47 -20.12 4.86
N MET A 293 2.68 -20.69 4.76
CA MET A 293 2.91 -22.00 4.17
C MET A 293 3.99 -22.78 4.93
N GLY A 294 3.97 -24.08 4.80
CA GLY A 294 5.02 -24.98 5.27
C GLY A 294 4.79 -25.60 6.65
N TRP A 295 5.81 -26.27 7.14
CA TRP A 295 5.80 -27.00 8.41
C TRP A 295 5.42 -26.14 9.62
N THR A 296 5.74 -24.84 9.59
CA THR A 296 5.46 -23.90 10.68
C THR A 296 3.98 -23.67 10.93
N ILE A 297 3.10 -23.95 9.93
CA ILE A 297 1.67 -23.65 10.03
C ILE A 297 0.99 -24.53 11.07
N GLY A 298 0.25 -23.87 11.97
CA GLY A 298 -0.47 -24.56 13.07
C GLY A 298 0.43 -25.04 14.21
N ARG A 299 1.72 -24.69 14.22
CA ARG A 299 2.70 -25.06 15.26
C ARG A 299 3.17 -23.85 16.05
N PRO A 300 3.51 -24.02 17.34
CA PRO A 300 4.15 -22.97 18.12
C PRO A 300 5.46 -22.51 17.48
N GLN A 301 5.71 -21.21 17.46
CA GLN A 301 6.96 -20.66 16.92
C GLN A 301 8.20 -21.19 17.64
N VAL A 302 8.09 -21.50 18.93
CA VAL A 302 9.16 -22.15 19.71
C VAL A 302 9.67 -23.42 19.04
N ASP A 303 8.77 -24.24 18.49
CA ASP A 303 9.14 -25.49 17.83
C ASP A 303 9.92 -25.24 16.54
N PHE A 304 9.54 -24.22 15.79
CA PHE A 304 10.27 -23.80 14.58
C PHE A 304 11.70 -23.35 14.93
N VAL A 305 11.82 -22.46 15.92
CA VAL A 305 13.13 -21.94 16.34
C VAL A 305 14.03 -23.03 16.88
N LYS A 306 13.51 -23.99 17.66
CA LYS A 306 14.26 -25.14 18.15
C LYS A 306 14.68 -26.11 17.05
N LYS A 307 13.79 -26.31 16.05
CA LYS A 307 14.07 -27.26 14.96
C LYS A 307 15.09 -26.72 13.97
N TYR A 308 15.02 -25.43 13.62
CA TYR A 308 15.78 -24.86 12.52
C TYR A 308 16.82 -23.81 12.90
N GLY A 309 16.77 -23.30 14.12
CA GLY A 309 17.78 -22.41 14.68
C GLY A 309 18.93 -23.14 15.38
N HIS A 310 19.76 -22.36 16.00
CA HIS A 310 20.91 -22.84 16.80
C HIS A 310 20.76 -22.48 18.28
N VAL A 311 21.45 -23.22 19.13
CA VAL A 311 21.55 -22.91 20.57
C VAL A 311 22.35 -21.62 20.73
N SER A 312 21.81 -20.63 21.46
CA SER A 312 22.45 -19.35 21.74
C SER A 312 22.70 -19.13 23.24
N GLY A 313 22.02 -19.88 24.12
CA GLY A 313 22.21 -19.85 25.56
C GLY A 313 22.16 -21.22 26.20
N MET A 314 22.81 -21.36 27.35
CA MET A 314 22.86 -22.56 28.18
C MET A 314 22.59 -22.14 29.63
N ASP A 315 21.82 -22.96 30.37
CA ASP A 315 21.62 -22.80 31.81
C ASP A 315 22.87 -23.27 32.61
N GLU A 316 22.85 -23.07 33.92
CA GLU A 316 23.92 -23.47 34.82
C GLU A 316 24.21 -25.02 34.81
N SER A 317 23.26 -25.81 34.35
CA SER A 317 23.40 -27.26 34.19
C SER A 317 23.93 -27.69 32.82
N GLY A 318 24.20 -26.72 31.92
CA GLY A 318 24.68 -26.98 30.57
C GLY A 318 23.57 -27.42 29.61
N LYS A 319 22.29 -27.21 29.94
CA LYS A 319 21.16 -27.47 29.04
C LYS A 319 20.79 -26.19 28.26
N PRO A 320 20.38 -26.31 27.00
CA PRO A 320 19.91 -25.15 26.22
C PRO A 320 18.73 -24.43 26.88
N ASP A 321 18.88 -23.12 27.13
CA ASP A 321 17.86 -22.24 27.67
C ASP A 321 17.48 -21.11 26.68
N GLU A 322 18.24 -20.93 25.59
CA GLU A 322 17.90 -20.03 24.49
C GLU A 322 18.28 -20.67 23.15
N TYR A 323 17.34 -20.60 22.20
CA TYR A 323 17.53 -20.86 20.78
C TYR A 323 17.32 -19.60 19.97
N TYR A 324 18.10 -19.44 18.91
CA TYR A 324 18.02 -18.28 18.02
C TYR A 324 18.00 -18.75 16.57
N PHE A 325 17.04 -18.21 15.79
CA PHE A 325 16.97 -18.42 14.35
C PHE A 325 17.28 -17.11 13.63
N THR A 326 18.37 -17.14 12.85
CA THR A 326 18.92 -15.95 12.20
C THR A 326 19.21 -16.21 10.73
N SER A 327 19.66 -15.17 10.04
CA SER A 327 20.15 -15.32 8.68
C SER A 327 21.36 -16.24 8.51
N GLY A 328 22.05 -16.59 9.62
CA GLY A 328 23.13 -17.58 9.67
C GLY A 328 22.65 -19.02 9.49
N ASP A 329 21.39 -19.28 9.77
CA ASP A 329 20.76 -20.60 9.66
C ASP A 329 20.17 -20.85 8.26
N ILE A 330 20.36 -19.88 7.34
CA ILE A 330 19.76 -19.87 6.01
C ILE A 330 20.85 -19.79 4.93
N ASN A 331 20.83 -20.75 4.03
CA ASN A 331 21.60 -20.74 2.80
C ASN A 331 20.81 -19.97 1.72
N ARG A 332 21.47 -19.08 1.00
CA ARG A 332 20.82 -18.17 0.02
C ARG A 332 21.41 -18.36 -1.36
N PRO A 333 20.67 -18.14 -2.43
CA PRO A 333 21.21 -18.09 -3.77
C PRO A 333 22.44 -17.15 -3.85
N GLY A 334 23.53 -17.63 -4.41
CA GLY A 334 24.78 -16.86 -4.55
C GLY A 334 25.60 -16.68 -3.27
N LYS A 335 25.14 -17.15 -2.11
CA LYS A 335 25.89 -17.09 -0.83
C LYS A 335 25.73 -18.37 -0.03
N SER A 336 26.73 -19.25 -0.11
CA SER A 336 26.78 -20.47 0.70
C SER A 336 27.02 -20.14 2.17
N THR A 337 26.20 -20.71 3.03
CA THR A 337 26.35 -20.68 4.49
C THR A 337 26.59 -22.11 4.96
N PRO A 338 27.81 -22.49 5.33
CA PRO A 338 28.19 -23.92 5.51
C PRO A 338 27.31 -24.70 6.49
N ASN A 339 26.91 -24.08 7.60
CA ASN A 339 26.10 -24.71 8.64
C ASN A 339 24.60 -24.38 8.55
N ALA A 340 24.19 -23.74 7.47
CA ALA A 340 22.78 -23.42 7.31
C ALA A 340 21.94 -24.68 7.16
N ARG A 341 20.84 -24.73 7.90
CA ARG A 341 19.89 -25.83 7.88
C ARG A 341 18.82 -25.67 6.80
N LEU A 342 18.53 -24.45 6.41
CA LEU A 342 17.48 -24.13 5.47
C LEU A 342 18.05 -23.53 4.17
N ASP A 343 17.46 -23.90 3.04
CA ASP A 343 17.68 -23.27 1.73
C ASP A 343 16.56 -22.27 1.44
N LEU A 344 16.94 -21.02 1.17
CA LEU A 344 16.02 -20.00 0.72
C LEU A 344 15.82 -20.10 -0.81
N ARG A 345 14.58 -20.16 -1.27
CA ARG A 345 14.22 -20.23 -2.68
C ARG A 345 13.13 -19.23 -3.02
N LEU A 346 13.22 -18.66 -4.21
CA LEU A 346 12.20 -17.83 -4.83
C LEU A 346 11.54 -18.68 -5.92
N VAL A 347 10.25 -19.00 -5.75
CA VAL A 347 9.51 -19.90 -6.64
C VAL A 347 8.48 -19.10 -7.43
N GLY A 348 8.41 -19.32 -8.75
CA GLY A 348 7.45 -18.66 -9.62
C GLY A 348 7.84 -17.24 -10.04
N PHE A 349 9.08 -16.82 -9.86
CA PHE A 349 9.61 -15.52 -10.31
C PHE A 349 10.43 -15.69 -11.60
N THR A 350 10.19 -14.83 -12.58
CA THR A 350 11.01 -14.73 -13.80
C THR A 350 11.69 -13.36 -13.87
N ASP A 351 10.92 -12.28 -13.78
CA ASP A 351 11.39 -10.89 -13.74
C ASP A 351 10.33 -9.99 -13.06
N ALA A 352 10.65 -8.69 -12.91
CA ALA A 352 9.78 -7.73 -12.22
C ALA A 352 8.37 -7.56 -12.83
N THR A 353 8.19 -7.93 -14.10
CA THR A 353 6.92 -7.84 -14.83
C THR A 353 6.28 -9.21 -15.08
N ASN A 354 7.00 -10.29 -14.77
CA ASN A 354 6.58 -11.64 -15.06
C ASN A 354 6.85 -12.59 -13.87
N PHE A 355 5.85 -12.77 -13.05
CA PHE A 355 5.86 -13.71 -11.93
C PHE A 355 4.53 -14.45 -11.83
N ASP A 356 4.58 -15.69 -11.32
CA ASP A 356 3.38 -16.47 -11.03
C ASP A 356 2.70 -15.93 -9.76
N PRO A 357 1.43 -15.50 -9.80
CA PRO A 357 0.70 -15.10 -8.59
C PRO A 357 0.60 -16.18 -7.50
N ASN A 358 0.73 -17.44 -7.86
CA ASN A 358 0.82 -18.55 -6.90
C ASN A 358 2.26 -18.84 -6.44
N GLY A 359 3.22 -18.03 -6.89
CA GLY A 359 4.60 -18.12 -6.44
C GLY A 359 4.77 -17.75 -4.98
N PHE A 360 5.93 -18.04 -4.45
CA PHE A 360 6.23 -17.82 -3.03
C PHE A 360 7.73 -17.74 -2.76
N ILE A 361 8.10 -17.10 -1.67
CA ILE A 361 9.43 -17.18 -1.06
C ILE A 361 9.39 -18.34 -0.04
N ALA A 362 10.37 -19.22 -0.08
CA ALA A 362 10.36 -20.47 0.70
C ALA A 362 11.67 -20.74 1.41
N LEU A 363 11.55 -21.36 2.57
CA LEU A 363 12.64 -22.00 3.31
C LEU A 363 12.44 -23.51 3.25
N TYR A 364 13.34 -24.21 2.60
CA TYR A 364 13.34 -25.67 2.52
C TYR A 364 14.40 -26.27 3.46
N ASP A 365 14.02 -27.27 4.23
CA ASP A 365 14.97 -28.07 5.00
C ASP A 365 15.92 -28.80 4.04
N ARG A 366 17.23 -28.60 4.22
CA ARG A 366 18.25 -29.14 3.32
C ARG A 366 18.40 -30.66 3.41
N GLU A 367 18.07 -31.22 4.55
CA GLU A 367 18.19 -32.65 4.81
C GLU A 367 16.98 -33.42 4.31
N SER A 368 15.76 -32.97 4.66
CA SER A 368 14.52 -33.66 4.32
C SER A 368 13.88 -33.19 3.00
N GLY A 369 14.23 -32.00 2.53
CA GLY A 369 13.56 -31.34 1.40
C GLY A 369 12.17 -30.81 1.74
N GLU A 370 11.75 -30.86 3.03
CA GLU A 370 10.47 -30.35 3.50
C GLU A 370 10.38 -28.82 3.39
N LEU A 371 9.21 -28.28 3.00
CA LEU A 371 8.93 -26.86 3.10
C LEU A 371 8.78 -26.47 4.58
N ALA A 372 9.80 -25.84 5.15
CA ALA A 372 9.83 -25.46 6.57
C ALA A 372 8.92 -24.23 6.83
N ALA A 373 9.04 -23.20 6.01
CA ALA A 373 8.22 -22.00 6.05
C ALA A 373 8.15 -21.37 4.64
N GLY A 374 7.07 -20.69 4.34
CA GLY A 374 6.92 -19.98 3.08
C GLY A 374 5.97 -18.79 3.18
N TRP A 375 6.12 -17.84 2.27
CA TRP A 375 5.31 -16.65 2.14
C TRP A 375 4.79 -16.59 0.71
N SER A 376 3.48 -16.79 0.54
CA SER A 376 2.85 -16.65 -0.78
C SER A 376 3.02 -15.21 -1.30
N TYR A 377 3.12 -15.05 -2.63
CA TYR A 377 3.19 -13.72 -3.24
C TYR A 377 1.94 -12.90 -2.94
N LEU A 378 0.77 -13.51 -2.83
CA LEU A 378 -0.46 -12.82 -2.46
C LEU A 378 -0.36 -12.24 -1.04
N LYS A 379 0.19 -12.99 -0.08
CA LYS A 379 0.43 -12.52 1.29
C LYS A 379 1.44 -11.38 1.33
N LEU A 380 2.54 -11.51 0.61
CA LEU A 380 3.56 -10.47 0.53
C LEU A 380 3.03 -9.21 -0.18
N LEU A 381 2.24 -9.36 -1.26
CA LEU A 381 1.61 -8.25 -1.97
C LEU A 381 0.62 -7.50 -1.08
N GLU A 382 -0.15 -8.20 -0.24
CA GLU A 382 -1.06 -7.58 0.72
C GLU A 382 -0.33 -6.60 1.66
N HIS A 383 0.87 -6.97 2.13
CA HIS A 383 1.70 -6.08 2.93
C HIS A 383 2.33 -4.96 2.11
N TRP A 384 2.81 -5.29 0.90
CA TRP A 384 3.53 -4.36 0.03
C TRP A 384 2.66 -3.21 -0.45
N GLN A 385 1.45 -3.50 -0.91
CA GLN A 385 0.54 -2.52 -1.49
C GLN A 385 0.11 -1.39 -0.54
N ARG A 386 0.26 -1.60 0.79
CA ARG A 386 -0.25 -0.65 1.80
C ARG A 386 0.72 0.47 2.17
N LYS A 387 2.04 0.26 2.03
CA LYS A 387 3.03 1.12 2.70
C LYS A 387 4.23 1.56 1.85
N HIS A 388 4.41 1.05 0.66
CA HIS A 388 5.70 1.21 -0.02
C HIS A 388 5.68 2.15 -1.22
N ASN A 389 4.55 2.68 -1.64
CA ASN A 389 4.49 3.53 -2.83
C ASN A 389 5.35 4.78 -2.70
N ARG A 390 5.34 5.41 -1.52
CA ARG A 390 6.18 6.55 -1.18
C ARG A 390 6.72 6.39 0.23
N ALA A 391 8.03 6.50 0.40
CA ALA A 391 8.67 6.39 1.69
C ALA A 391 9.76 7.45 1.86
N ALA A 392 9.81 8.04 3.04
CA ALA A 392 10.85 8.98 3.44
C ALA A 392 11.75 8.33 4.49
N TYR A 393 13.01 8.11 4.12
CA TYR A 393 14.03 7.53 4.98
C TYR A 393 14.81 8.66 5.65
N VAL A 394 14.40 9.02 6.86
CA VAL A 394 14.94 10.18 7.62
C VAL A 394 16.05 9.73 8.55
N PRO A 395 17.30 10.17 8.35
CA PRO A 395 18.41 9.78 9.21
C PRO A 395 18.30 10.44 10.58
N TYR A 396 18.67 9.69 11.64
CA TYR A 396 18.73 10.23 12.99
C TYR A 396 19.96 9.73 13.76
N THR A 397 20.39 10.53 14.73
CA THR A 397 21.25 10.11 15.83
C THR A 397 20.49 10.16 17.15
N ARG A 398 20.92 9.37 18.11
CA ARG A 398 20.38 9.35 19.48
C ARG A 398 21.54 9.45 20.45
N GLY A 399 21.39 10.30 21.45
CA GLY A 399 22.39 10.50 22.49
C GLY A 399 21.76 10.91 23.81
N LYS A 400 22.65 11.24 24.75
CA LYS A 400 22.30 11.78 26.05
C LYS A 400 23.23 12.93 26.36
N ASP A 401 22.69 14.04 26.85
CA ASP A 401 23.46 15.18 27.30
C ASP A 401 23.00 15.64 28.70
N GLY A 402 23.44 16.82 29.14
CA GLY A 402 23.07 17.34 30.45
C GLY A 402 21.59 17.59 30.69
N THR A 403 20.78 17.59 29.63
CA THR A 403 19.31 17.76 29.67
C THR A 403 18.54 16.46 29.57
N GLY A 404 19.19 15.35 29.28
CA GLY A 404 18.59 14.02 29.17
C GLY A 404 18.81 13.34 27.82
N ASP A 405 17.95 12.38 27.48
CA ASP A 405 17.98 11.70 26.19
C ASP A 405 17.49 12.64 25.08
N PHE A 406 18.16 12.59 23.92
CA PHE A 406 17.75 13.33 22.73
C PHE A 406 17.75 12.47 21.47
N VAL A 407 16.96 12.88 20.49
CA VAL A 407 16.98 12.44 19.09
C VAL A 407 17.24 13.67 18.22
N GLU A 408 18.10 13.54 17.22
CA GLU A 408 18.39 14.60 16.24
C GLU A 408 18.25 14.01 14.84
N PHE A 409 17.39 14.63 14.02
CA PHE A 409 17.16 14.22 12.63
C PHE A 409 18.07 15.00 11.67
N GLY A 410 18.60 14.32 10.67
CA GLY A 410 19.56 14.89 9.73
C GLY A 410 18.98 15.25 8.38
N PRO A 411 19.69 16.09 7.60
CA PRO A 411 19.20 16.64 6.34
C PRO A 411 19.30 15.66 5.15
N LEU A 412 20.05 14.55 5.29
CA LEU A 412 20.28 13.62 4.17
C LEU A 412 19.13 12.59 4.04
N VAL A 413 17.91 13.10 3.87
CA VAL A 413 16.71 12.30 3.66
C VAL A 413 16.78 11.58 2.30
N THR A 414 16.41 10.31 2.26
CA THR A 414 16.24 9.56 1.00
C THR A 414 14.77 9.37 0.75
N LEU A 415 14.30 9.76 -0.43
CA LEU A 415 12.94 9.54 -0.86
C LEU A 415 12.87 8.32 -1.79
N GLY A 416 11.90 7.47 -1.55
CA GLY A 416 11.50 6.39 -2.46
C GLY A 416 10.14 6.73 -3.06
N ILE A 417 10.05 6.79 -4.38
CA ILE A 417 8.82 7.18 -5.07
C ILE A 417 8.47 6.13 -6.13
N SER A 418 7.21 5.73 -6.15
CA SER A 418 6.67 4.78 -7.12
C SER A 418 7.39 3.42 -7.12
N THR A 419 6.81 2.47 -6.45
CA THR A 419 7.33 1.09 -6.37
C THR A 419 6.44 0.11 -7.14
N SER A 420 6.86 -1.15 -7.18
CA SER A 420 6.01 -2.28 -7.53
C SER A 420 6.43 -3.54 -6.76
N PHE A 421 5.48 -4.45 -6.57
CA PHE A 421 5.79 -5.74 -5.96
C PHE A 421 6.81 -6.54 -6.77
N GLY A 422 6.77 -6.43 -8.10
CA GLY A 422 7.77 -7.06 -8.98
C GLY A 422 9.17 -6.52 -8.75
N LEU A 423 9.36 -5.21 -8.51
CA LEU A 423 10.67 -4.64 -8.16
C LEU A 423 11.19 -5.19 -6.82
N PHE A 424 10.31 -5.38 -5.82
CA PHE A 424 10.71 -6.06 -4.59
C PHE A 424 11.19 -7.49 -4.85
N LEU A 425 10.45 -8.28 -5.63
CA LEU A 425 10.85 -9.64 -5.97
C LEU A 425 12.18 -9.67 -6.73
N GLN A 426 12.39 -8.74 -7.65
CA GLN A 426 13.67 -8.61 -8.36
C GLN A 426 14.82 -8.25 -7.44
N ALA A 427 14.65 -7.24 -6.57
CA ALA A 427 15.67 -6.88 -5.58
C ALA A 427 15.97 -8.04 -4.62
N PHE A 428 14.96 -8.85 -4.31
CA PHE A 428 15.13 -10.05 -3.50
C PHE A 428 15.90 -11.15 -4.25
N ASN A 429 15.58 -11.39 -5.50
CA ASN A 429 16.30 -12.34 -6.37
C ASN A 429 17.76 -11.95 -6.56
N GLU A 430 18.05 -10.64 -6.67
CA GLU A 430 19.40 -10.08 -6.79
C GLU A 430 20.15 -10.03 -5.44
N GLY A 431 19.51 -10.41 -4.33
CA GLY A 431 20.10 -10.38 -2.99
C GLY A 431 20.27 -8.98 -2.38
N LYS A 432 19.71 -7.93 -3.00
CA LYS A 432 19.64 -6.57 -2.45
C LYS A 432 18.63 -6.49 -1.31
N ALA A 433 17.41 -7.01 -1.53
CA ALA A 433 16.47 -7.30 -0.46
C ALA A 433 16.71 -8.71 0.09
N VAL A 434 16.55 -8.90 1.38
CA VAL A 434 16.87 -10.16 2.06
C VAL A 434 15.84 -10.49 3.14
N TYR A 435 15.62 -11.78 3.36
CA TYR A 435 14.99 -12.27 4.59
C TYR A 435 16.03 -12.31 5.70
N ASP A 436 15.80 -11.57 6.78
CA ASP A 436 16.76 -11.37 7.89
C ASP A 436 16.03 -11.60 9.23
N PRO A 437 15.72 -12.86 9.56
CA PRO A 437 15.03 -13.20 10.79
C PRO A 437 15.87 -12.94 12.01
N GLY A 438 15.21 -12.86 13.16
CA GLY A 438 15.81 -12.75 14.46
C GLY A 438 14.87 -13.37 15.51
N ASP A 439 14.32 -14.54 15.19
CA ASP A 439 13.38 -15.23 16.05
C ASP A 439 14.10 -15.93 17.20
N LYS A 440 13.55 -15.80 18.40
CA LYS A 440 14.10 -16.43 19.62
C LYS A 440 13.09 -17.31 20.31
N ALA A 441 13.60 -18.32 21.01
CA ALA A 441 12.87 -19.08 22.01
C ALA A 441 13.68 -19.11 23.29
N THR A 442 13.20 -18.50 24.36
CA THR A 442 13.89 -18.36 25.64
C THR A 442 13.14 -19.11 26.73
N LEU A 443 13.85 -19.92 27.51
CA LEU A 443 13.32 -20.64 28.66
C LEU A 443 13.35 -19.72 29.89
N SER A 444 12.19 -19.43 30.47
CA SER A 444 12.10 -18.70 31.74
C SER A 444 11.10 -19.34 32.65
N LYS A 445 11.50 -19.61 33.90
CA LYS A 445 10.67 -20.26 34.92
C LYS A 445 9.99 -21.54 34.43
N GLY A 446 10.72 -22.36 33.66
CA GLY A 446 10.23 -23.65 33.13
C GLY A 446 9.33 -23.52 31.89
N ASN A 447 9.05 -22.33 31.39
CA ASN A 447 8.23 -22.09 30.18
C ASN A 447 9.06 -21.51 29.06
N TRP A 448 8.84 -22.00 27.82
CA TRP A 448 9.43 -21.44 26.63
C TRP A 448 8.58 -20.29 26.10
N THR A 449 9.21 -19.14 25.93
CA THR A 449 8.58 -17.93 25.39
C THR A 449 9.16 -17.59 24.02
N PRO A 450 8.33 -17.47 22.97
CA PRO A 450 8.79 -17.04 21.66
C PRO A 450 8.94 -15.52 21.59
N HIS A 451 9.92 -15.07 20.81
CA HIS A 451 10.02 -13.69 20.35
C HIS A 451 10.16 -13.69 18.84
N SER A 452 9.11 -13.26 18.15
CA SER A 452 9.04 -13.29 16.68
C SER A 452 9.68 -12.05 16.07
N ARG A 453 10.53 -12.28 15.07
CA ARG A 453 11.18 -11.23 14.28
C ARG A 453 11.40 -11.67 12.84
N SER A 454 10.30 -11.98 12.14
CA SER A 454 10.30 -12.34 10.72
C SER A 454 10.41 -11.08 9.87
N GLN A 455 11.59 -10.74 9.33
CA GLN A 455 11.84 -9.45 8.67
C GLN A 455 12.35 -9.63 7.24
N PHE A 456 11.73 -8.92 6.31
CA PHE A 456 12.31 -8.61 5.01
C PHE A 456 12.96 -7.24 5.07
N ARG A 457 14.23 -7.16 4.65
CA ARG A 457 15.07 -5.98 4.83
C ARG A 457 15.86 -5.67 3.57
N ILE A 458 16.27 -4.42 3.42
CA ILE A 458 17.14 -3.95 2.35
C ILE A 458 18.22 -3.04 2.91
N ASN A 459 19.41 -2.98 2.31
CA ASN A 459 20.37 -1.96 2.68
C ASN A 459 19.93 -0.61 2.15
N LEU A 460 20.15 0.45 2.91
CA LEU A 460 19.78 1.81 2.51
C LEU A 460 20.45 2.24 1.18
N ASN A 461 21.67 1.76 0.91
CA ASN A 461 22.37 2.05 -0.35
C ASN A 461 21.72 1.36 -1.57
N ASP A 462 20.98 0.28 -1.35
CA ASP A 462 20.29 -0.49 -2.38
C ASP A 462 18.81 -0.12 -2.51
N ILE A 463 18.34 0.87 -1.73
CA ILE A 463 16.91 1.19 -1.61
C ILE A 463 16.29 1.59 -2.96
N HIS A 464 17.07 2.21 -3.85
CA HIS A 464 16.65 2.56 -5.20
C HIS A 464 16.20 1.34 -6.03
N ALA A 465 16.67 0.13 -5.69
CA ALA A 465 16.31 -1.07 -6.44
C ALA A 465 14.82 -1.47 -6.32
N ILE A 466 14.12 -0.94 -5.33
CA ILE A 466 12.69 -1.20 -5.12
C ILE A 466 11.79 -0.03 -5.54
N TYR A 467 12.34 1.03 -6.11
CA TYR A 467 11.60 2.19 -6.60
C TYR A 467 11.84 2.39 -8.10
N ARG A 468 10.89 3.06 -8.74
CA ARG A 468 11.04 3.49 -10.14
C ARG A 468 11.82 4.80 -10.16
N GLU A 469 12.74 4.93 -11.12
CA GLU A 469 13.43 6.18 -11.38
C GLU A 469 12.51 7.19 -12.05
#